data_2e7199e713110106450f755d4f469e94
#
_entry.id   2e7199e713110106450f755d4f469e94
#
_cell.length_a   1.000
_cell.length_b   1.000
_cell.length_c   1.000
_cell.angle_alpha   90.00
_cell.angle_beta   90.00
_cell.angle_gamma   90.00
#
_symmetry.space_group_name_H-M   'P 1'
#
loop_
_entity.id
_entity.type
_entity.pdbx_description
1 polymer ?
#
loop_
_entity_poly.entity_id
_entity_poly.type
_entity_poly.pdbx_seq_one_letter_code
_entity_poly.pdbx_strand_id
1 'polypeptide(L)'
;MKKTLLALTLISTLSVGGCMKHSSLNDEQRPKNWGTLISQQHNFYQISNDVFRSDQPSNELIPSLKQYNIDTVINLRARNEDAKVLKDQPFNLVHIPIYTWAINRQYLLQTMQAIQTAKEKNHKILVHCYHGSDRTGATIAMYRIIFENWSIDDAVKEMKQGGYGFHVIWKNIDHLFTPENVKWIQQQLSNPSG
;
A
#
# COMPACT_ATOMS: atom_id res chain seq x y z
N MET A 1 -55.94 20.26 39.74
CA MET A 1 -55.44 20.37 38.37
C MET A 1 -53.91 20.12 38.40
N LYS A 2 -53.45 18.92 38.10
CA LYS A 2 -52.01 18.57 38.07
C LYS A 2 -51.51 18.74 36.65
N LYS A 3 -50.56 19.65 36.40
CA LYS A 3 -49.89 19.84 35.10
C LYS A 3 -48.71 18.88 35.04
N THR A 4 -48.81 17.90 34.14
CA THR A 4 -47.71 16.97 33.82
C THR A 4 -46.80 17.63 32.75
N LEU A 5 -45.57 17.93 33.14
CA LEU A 5 -44.51 18.41 32.22
C LEU A 5 -43.91 17.21 31.48
N LEU A 6 -44.09 17.17 30.17
CA LEU A 6 -43.45 16.16 29.32
C LEU A 6 -42.05 16.70 28.93
N ALA A 7 -40.99 16.07 29.46
CA ALA A 7 -39.62 16.38 29.08
C ALA A 7 -39.29 15.65 27.76
N LEU A 8 -39.10 16.40 26.68
CA LEU A 8 -38.67 15.90 25.38
C LEU A 8 -37.16 15.77 25.39
N THR A 9 -36.65 14.53 25.53
CA THR A 9 -35.20 14.25 25.45
C THR A 9 -34.81 14.21 23.98
N LEU A 10 -34.08 15.22 23.53
CA LEU A 10 -33.45 15.24 22.18
C LEU A 10 -32.22 14.31 22.21
N ILE A 11 -32.34 13.13 21.59
CA ILE A 11 -31.19 12.24 21.35
C ILE A 11 -30.49 12.76 20.11
N SER A 12 -29.39 13.47 20.29
CA SER A 12 -28.47 13.85 19.23
C SER A 12 -27.61 12.64 18.84
N THR A 13 -27.94 12.01 17.71
CA THR A 13 -27.08 11.00 17.11
C THR A 13 -25.87 11.69 16.45
N LEU A 14 -24.72 11.71 17.13
CA LEU A 14 -23.46 12.03 16.50
C LEU A 14 -23.14 10.90 15.50
N SER A 15 -23.34 11.15 14.20
CA SER A 15 -22.79 10.32 13.14
C SER A 15 -21.27 10.54 13.07
N VAL A 16 -20.48 9.65 13.69
CA VAL A 16 -19.04 9.59 13.53
C VAL A 16 -18.78 9.02 12.13
N GLY A 17 -18.62 9.91 11.15
CA GLY A 17 -18.17 9.58 9.80
C GLY A 17 -16.68 9.24 9.83
N GLY A 18 -16.31 8.13 10.44
CA GLY A 18 -14.95 7.60 10.37
C GLY A 18 -14.71 6.94 9.01
N CYS A 19 -13.58 7.22 8.36
CA CYS A 19 -13.12 6.44 7.21
C CYS A 19 -13.04 4.97 7.62
N MET A 20 -14.00 4.14 7.14
CA MET A 20 -14.03 2.73 7.49
C MET A 20 -12.87 2.01 6.80
N LYS A 21 -11.96 1.46 7.59
CA LYS A 21 -10.94 0.53 7.14
C LYS A 21 -11.53 -0.88 7.03
N HIS A 22 -10.97 -1.70 6.15
CA HIS A 22 -11.25 -3.14 6.18
C HIS A 22 -10.80 -3.72 7.53
N SER A 23 -11.59 -4.64 8.09
CA SER A 23 -11.19 -5.42 9.27
C SER A 23 -10.00 -6.31 8.89
N SER A 24 -8.92 -6.23 9.67
CA SER A 24 -7.80 -7.15 9.55
C SER A 24 -8.15 -8.52 10.13
N LEU A 25 -7.56 -9.59 9.56
CA LEU A 25 -7.54 -10.88 10.22
C LEU A 25 -6.71 -10.79 11.51
N ASN A 26 -7.10 -11.56 12.53
CA ASN A 26 -6.27 -11.73 13.72
C ASN A 26 -5.02 -12.57 13.37
N ASP A 27 -4.00 -12.56 14.24
CA ASP A 27 -2.71 -13.21 13.97
C ASP A 27 -2.84 -14.73 13.74
N GLU A 28 -3.79 -15.41 14.40
CA GLU A 28 -4.02 -16.84 14.23
C GLU A 28 -4.63 -17.20 12.87
N GLN A 29 -5.45 -16.30 12.31
CA GLN A 29 -6.11 -16.46 11.01
C GLN A 29 -5.28 -15.95 9.84
N ARG A 30 -4.22 -15.19 10.14
CA ARG A 30 -3.38 -14.55 9.15
C ARG A 30 -2.45 -15.57 8.47
N PRO A 31 -2.50 -15.75 7.14
CA PRO A 31 -1.58 -16.64 6.43
C PRO A 31 -0.11 -16.29 6.68
N LYS A 32 0.72 -17.30 6.89
CA LYS A 32 2.16 -17.12 7.20
C LYS A 32 2.97 -16.51 6.06
N ASN A 33 2.49 -16.61 4.82
CA ASN A 33 3.12 -16.02 3.64
C ASN A 33 2.73 -14.55 3.39
N TRP A 34 1.89 -13.97 4.25
CA TRP A 34 1.62 -12.54 4.20
C TRP A 34 2.79 -11.74 4.79
N GLY A 35 2.85 -10.45 4.47
CA GLY A 35 3.93 -9.58 4.93
C GLY A 35 4.14 -9.64 6.44
N THR A 36 5.39 -9.76 6.87
CA THR A 36 5.79 -9.83 8.29
C THR A 36 5.92 -8.43 8.87
N LEU A 37 5.27 -8.17 10.00
CA LEU A 37 5.35 -6.88 10.69
C LEU A 37 6.76 -6.62 11.22
N ILE A 38 7.29 -5.43 10.95
CA ILE A 38 8.56 -4.93 11.51
C ILE A 38 8.28 -3.79 12.48
N SER A 39 7.45 -2.80 12.08
CA SER A 39 7.07 -1.67 12.92
C SER A 39 5.61 -1.27 12.67
N GLN A 40 4.79 -1.39 13.70
CA GLN A 40 3.39 -0.95 13.67
C GLN A 40 3.28 0.58 13.49
N GLN A 41 4.18 1.34 14.13
CA GLN A 41 4.19 2.80 14.09
C GLN A 41 4.33 3.33 12.66
N HIS A 42 5.12 2.66 11.83
CA HIS A 42 5.43 3.06 10.46
C HIS A 42 4.71 2.21 9.40
N ASN A 43 3.72 1.41 9.80
CA ASN A 43 3.08 0.46 8.89
C ASN A 43 4.13 -0.31 8.04
N PHE A 44 5.29 -0.64 8.69
CA PHE A 44 6.47 -1.18 8.05
C PHE A 44 6.46 -2.69 8.12
N TYR A 45 6.44 -3.33 6.94
CA TYR A 45 6.40 -4.78 6.79
C TYR A 45 7.40 -5.26 5.75
N GLN A 46 7.93 -6.44 5.97
CA GLN A 46 8.63 -7.21 4.95
C GLN A 46 7.62 -8.07 4.18
N ILE A 47 7.56 -7.89 2.86
CA ILE A 47 6.65 -8.61 1.96
C ILE A 47 7.31 -9.85 1.40
N SER A 48 8.55 -9.71 0.93
CA SER A 48 9.43 -10.81 0.47
C SER A 48 10.85 -10.55 0.96
N ASN A 49 11.80 -11.35 0.51
CA ASN A 49 13.21 -11.14 0.87
C ASN A 49 13.76 -9.78 0.40
N ASP A 50 13.20 -9.23 -0.66
CA ASP A 50 13.68 -8.03 -1.35
C ASP A 50 12.65 -6.90 -1.45
N VAL A 51 11.39 -7.11 -1.03
CA VAL A 51 10.33 -6.09 -1.08
C VAL A 51 9.74 -5.80 0.29
N PHE A 52 9.64 -4.53 0.60
CA PHE A 52 9.13 -3.97 1.84
C PHE A 52 8.06 -2.93 1.55
N ARG A 53 7.23 -2.63 2.53
CA ARG A 53 6.22 -1.57 2.47
C ARG A 53 6.20 -0.76 3.75
N SER A 54 5.86 0.54 3.65
CA SER A 54 5.66 1.40 4.83
C SER A 54 4.68 2.55 4.55
N ASP A 55 4.42 3.35 5.57
CA ASP A 55 3.95 4.73 5.42
C ASP A 55 5.06 5.63 4.84
N GLN A 56 4.81 6.95 4.81
CA GLN A 56 5.81 7.94 4.39
C GLN A 56 7.07 7.84 5.27
N PRO A 57 8.25 7.55 4.71
CA PRO A 57 9.49 7.57 5.46
C PRO A 57 9.73 8.89 6.18
N SER A 58 10.11 8.79 7.45
CA SER A 58 10.53 9.88 8.31
C SER A 58 11.97 9.67 8.78
N ASN A 59 12.56 10.65 9.45
CA ASN A 59 13.88 10.50 10.06
C ASN A 59 13.95 9.32 11.05
N GLU A 60 12.82 8.98 11.69
CA GLU A 60 12.72 7.87 12.63
C GLU A 60 12.78 6.50 11.94
N LEU A 61 12.30 6.41 10.69
CA LEU A 61 12.31 5.16 9.93
C LEU A 61 13.66 4.90 9.25
N ILE A 62 14.49 5.94 8.97
CA ILE A 62 15.77 5.80 8.26
C ILE A 62 16.70 4.73 8.88
N PRO A 63 16.89 4.65 10.22
CA PRO A 63 17.73 3.59 10.80
C PRO A 63 17.26 2.18 10.44
N SER A 64 15.94 1.94 10.46
CA SER A 64 15.37 0.66 10.06
C SER A 64 15.57 0.37 8.58
N LEU A 65 15.40 1.35 7.70
CA LEU A 65 15.65 1.17 6.26
C LEU A 65 17.10 0.74 6.00
N LYS A 66 18.07 1.35 6.71
CA LYS A 66 19.48 0.95 6.64
C LYS A 66 19.72 -0.45 7.20
N GLN A 67 19.11 -0.78 8.34
CA GLN A 67 19.22 -2.09 8.98
C GLN A 67 18.76 -3.21 8.05
N TYR A 68 17.70 -2.99 7.29
CA TYR A 68 17.15 -3.95 6.33
C TYR A 68 17.84 -3.88 4.95
N ASN A 69 18.87 -3.02 4.81
CA ASN A 69 19.62 -2.79 3.58
C ASN A 69 18.72 -2.41 2.41
N ILE A 70 17.78 -1.47 2.63
CA ILE A 70 16.98 -0.92 1.54
C ILE A 70 17.89 -0.13 0.61
N ASP A 71 17.79 -0.39 -0.70
CA ASP A 71 18.57 0.30 -1.74
C ASP A 71 17.71 1.26 -2.55
N THR A 72 16.48 0.87 -2.86
CA THR A 72 15.54 1.65 -3.67
C THR A 72 14.28 1.97 -2.88
N VAL A 73 13.86 3.24 -2.91
CA VAL A 73 12.61 3.72 -2.32
C VAL A 73 11.68 4.20 -3.43
N ILE A 74 10.52 3.57 -3.57
CA ILE A 74 9.47 3.90 -4.55
C ILE A 74 8.35 4.65 -3.86
N ASN A 75 8.26 5.94 -4.14
CA ASN A 75 7.27 6.87 -3.59
C ASN A 75 6.05 6.99 -4.52
N LEU A 76 4.88 6.60 -4.02
CA LEU A 76 3.61 6.66 -4.75
C LEU A 76 2.74 7.87 -4.37
N ARG A 77 3.28 8.83 -3.61
CA ARG A 77 2.55 10.04 -3.26
C ARG A 77 2.52 11.03 -4.44
N ALA A 78 1.44 11.82 -4.52
CA ALA A 78 1.39 12.92 -5.48
C ALA A 78 2.49 13.99 -5.21
N ARG A 79 2.93 14.12 -3.94
CA ARG A 79 4.02 15.03 -3.53
C ARG A 79 5.28 14.24 -3.22
N ASN A 80 6.44 14.76 -3.64
CA ASN A 80 7.74 14.15 -3.40
C ASN A 80 8.40 14.69 -2.11
N GLU A 81 7.97 14.18 -0.96
CA GLU A 81 8.60 14.51 0.32
C GLU A 81 9.96 13.83 0.52
N ASP A 82 10.20 12.69 -0.16
CA ASP A 82 11.45 11.94 -0.07
C ASP A 82 12.65 12.77 -0.53
N ALA A 83 12.46 13.62 -1.53
CA ALA A 83 13.48 14.54 -1.98
C ALA A 83 13.99 15.48 -0.88
N LYS A 84 13.27 15.63 0.24
CA LYS A 84 13.70 16.38 1.41
C LYS A 84 14.22 15.48 2.53
N VAL A 85 13.45 14.44 2.86
CA VAL A 85 13.71 13.58 4.02
C VAL A 85 14.87 12.62 3.76
N LEU A 86 14.98 12.09 2.54
CA LEU A 86 15.93 11.05 2.18
C LEU A 86 17.09 11.55 1.28
N LYS A 87 17.17 12.86 0.95
CA LYS A 87 18.14 13.41 -0.02
C LYS A 87 19.60 13.09 0.29
N ASP A 88 19.94 13.04 1.57
CA ASP A 88 21.33 12.83 2.04
C ASP A 88 21.55 11.34 2.43
N GLN A 89 20.64 10.46 2.05
CA GLN A 89 20.72 9.03 2.33
C GLN A 89 21.15 8.26 1.06
N PRO A 90 21.77 7.09 1.21
CA PRO A 90 22.30 6.30 0.08
C PRO A 90 21.19 5.50 -0.63
N PHE A 91 19.97 6.03 -0.72
CA PHE A 91 18.85 5.38 -1.38
C PHE A 91 18.67 5.87 -2.81
N ASN A 92 18.38 4.95 -3.73
CA ASN A 92 17.87 5.27 -5.06
C ASN A 92 16.39 5.67 -4.93
N LEU A 93 16.06 6.93 -5.20
CA LEU A 93 14.71 7.46 -5.05
C LEU A 93 13.96 7.42 -6.38
N VAL A 94 12.84 6.72 -6.42
CA VAL A 94 11.92 6.66 -7.56
C VAL A 94 10.60 7.29 -7.17
N HIS A 95 10.14 8.29 -7.91
CA HIS A 95 8.88 8.96 -7.64
C HIS A 95 7.88 8.74 -8.77
N ILE A 96 6.76 8.09 -8.44
CA ILE A 96 5.62 7.85 -9.33
C ILE A 96 4.41 8.54 -8.71
N PRO A 97 4.07 9.78 -9.13
CA PRO A 97 3.03 10.57 -8.48
C PRO A 97 1.64 10.04 -8.80
N ILE A 98 0.97 9.47 -7.81
CA ILE A 98 -0.37 8.88 -7.93
C ILE A 98 -1.34 9.56 -6.97
N TYR A 99 -2.46 10.07 -7.50
CA TYR A 99 -3.64 10.40 -6.71
C TYR A 99 -4.48 9.15 -6.50
N THR A 100 -4.91 8.86 -5.27
CA THR A 100 -5.59 7.60 -4.92
C THR A 100 -6.88 7.39 -5.74
N TRP A 101 -7.62 8.47 -6.02
CA TRP A 101 -8.85 8.42 -6.83
C TRP A 101 -8.58 8.24 -8.34
N ALA A 102 -7.36 8.49 -8.81
CA ALA A 102 -6.97 8.42 -10.22
C ALA A 102 -6.07 7.23 -10.55
N ILE A 103 -5.76 6.37 -9.55
CA ILE A 103 -4.93 5.18 -9.80
C ILE A 103 -5.58 4.29 -10.86
N ASN A 104 -4.78 3.83 -11.80
CA ASN A 104 -5.22 2.98 -12.90
C ASN A 104 -4.14 1.96 -13.27
N ARG A 105 -4.41 1.07 -14.22
CA ARG A 105 -3.47 0.01 -14.63
C ARG A 105 -2.14 0.54 -15.16
N GLN A 106 -2.11 1.74 -15.75
CA GLN A 106 -0.87 2.34 -16.27
C GLN A 106 0.08 2.71 -15.11
N TYR A 107 -0.45 3.25 -14.00
CA TYR A 107 0.36 3.49 -12.80
C TYR A 107 0.88 2.19 -12.17
N LEU A 108 0.06 1.13 -12.16
CA LEU A 108 0.52 -0.18 -11.70
C LEU A 108 1.62 -0.72 -12.59
N LEU A 109 1.50 -0.59 -13.92
CA LEU A 109 2.56 -0.96 -14.86
C LEU A 109 3.86 -0.21 -14.57
N GLN A 110 3.81 1.13 -14.46
CA GLN A 110 4.99 1.94 -14.14
C GLN A 110 5.65 1.49 -12.82
N THR A 111 4.85 1.15 -11.83
CA THR A 111 5.38 0.68 -10.54
C THR A 111 6.00 -0.71 -10.66
N MET A 112 5.38 -1.62 -11.43
CA MET A 112 5.97 -2.95 -11.69
C MET A 112 7.27 -2.84 -12.49
N GLN A 113 7.37 -1.94 -13.46
CA GLN A 113 8.60 -1.65 -14.20
C GLN A 113 9.71 -1.13 -13.26
N ALA A 114 9.38 -0.20 -12.34
CA ALA A 114 10.33 0.30 -11.36
C ALA A 114 10.83 -0.81 -10.41
N ILE A 115 9.93 -1.69 -9.96
CA ILE A 115 10.28 -2.86 -9.14
C ILE A 115 11.17 -3.82 -9.96
N GLN A 116 10.80 -4.14 -11.20
CA GLN A 116 11.60 -5.01 -12.07
C GLN A 116 13.01 -4.47 -12.24
N THR A 117 13.16 -3.19 -12.59
CA THR A 117 14.47 -2.53 -12.75
C THR A 117 15.31 -2.56 -11.47
N ALA A 118 14.69 -2.40 -10.31
CA ALA A 118 15.41 -2.51 -9.03
C ALA A 118 15.82 -3.97 -8.72
N LYS A 119 14.96 -4.95 -9.02
CA LYS A 119 15.26 -6.38 -8.86
C LYS A 119 16.41 -6.84 -9.77
N GLU A 120 16.49 -6.35 -11.00
CA GLU A 120 17.60 -6.62 -11.92
C GLU A 120 18.96 -6.14 -11.38
N LYS A 121 18.95 -5.13 -10.49
CA LYS A 121 20.11 -4.63 -9.77
C LYS A 121 20.36 -5.34 -8.43
N ASN A 122 19.57 -6.34 -8.09
CA ASN A 122 19.54 -7.01 -6.80
C ASN A 122 19.26 -6.06 -5.62
N HIS A 123 18.53 -4.98 -5.84
CA HIS A 123 18.18 -4.02 -4.81
C HIS A 123 17.05 -4.54 -3.91
N LYS A 124 17.14 -4.24 -2.62
CA LYS A 124 16.00 -4.29 -1.71
C LYS A 124 15.17 -3.02 -1.84
N ILE A 125 13.87 -3.19 -1.91
CA ILE A 125 12.92 -2.20 -2.38
C ILE A 125 11.94 -1.85 -1.28
N LEU A 126 11.80 -0.57 -0.96
CA LEU A 126 10.68 -0.05 -0.18
C LEU A 126 9.64 0.54 -1.12
N VAL A 127 8.39 0.13 -1.00
CA VAL A 127 7.23 0.77 -1.64
C VAL A 127 6.41 1.49 -0.60
N HIS A 128 6.13 2.77 -0.78
CA HIS A 128 5.34 3.53 0.17
C HIS A 128 4.40 4.56 -0.48
N CYS A 129 3.44 5.04 0.31
CA CYS A 129 2.63 6.21 0.01
C CYS A 129 2.51 7.10 1.26
N TYR A 130 1.37 7.74 1.54
CA TYR A 130 1.22 8.54 2.76
C TYR A 130 1.02 7.65 4.00
N HIS A 131 -0.01 6.77 3.98
CA HIS A 131 -0.30 5.86 5.09
C HIS A 131 0.29 4.44 4.88
N GLY A 132 0.86 4.16 3.71
CA GLY A 132 1.25 2.80 3.37
C GLY A 132 0.08 1.84 3.10
N SER A 133 -1.15 2.35 3.00
CA SER A 133 -2.38 1.55 2.94
C SER A 133 -2.85 1.28 1.51
N ASP A 134 -3.39 2.29 0.82
CA ASP A 134 -4.19 2.10 -0.39
C ASP A 134 -3.36 1.96 -1.67
N ARG A 135 -2.59 3.00 -2.07
CA ARG A 135 -1.71 2.95 -3.26
C ARG A 135 -0.62 1.92 -3.10
N THR A 136 0.00 1.87 -1.91
CA THR A 136 0.97 0.83 -1.54
C THR A 136 0.32 -0.55 -1.56
N GLY A 137 -0.90 -0.67 -1.01
CA GLY A 137 -1.65 -1.92 -1.02
C GLY A 137 -1.91 -2.43 -2.44
N ALA A 138 -2.42 -1.54 -3.33
CA ALA A 138 -2.66 -1.88 -4.73
C ALA A 138 -1.37 -2.32 -5.45
N THR A 139 -0.27 -1.62 -5.20
CA THR A 139 1.05 -1.97 -5.78
C THR A 139 1.56 -3.33 -5.28
N ILE A 140 1.50 -3.57 -3.97
CA ILE A 140 1.95 -4.84 -3.40
C ILE A 140 1.07 -6.01 -3.85
N ALA A 141 -0.25 -5.83 -3.94
CA ALA A 141 -1.13 -6.87 -4.48
C ALA A 141 -0.78 -7.21 -5.95
N MET A 142 -0.52 -6.20 -6.79
CA MET A 142 -0.08 -6.44 -8.16
C MET A 142 1.31 -7.10 -8.21
N TYR A 143 2.24 -6.71 -7.34
CA TYR A 143 3.55 -7.36 -7.19
C TYR A 143 3.41 -8.86 -6.86
N ARG A 144 2.55 -9.22 -5.91
CA ARG A 144 2.25 -10.63 -5.56
C ARG A 144 1.79 -11.43 -6.77
N ILE A 145 0.87 -10.83 -7.57
CA ILE A 145 0.31 -11.49 -8.77
C ILE A 145 1.39 -11.65 -9.85
N ILE A 146 2.13 -10.58 -10.16
CA ILE A 146 3.05 -10.54 -11.31
C ILE A 146 4.35 -11.30 -11.04
N PHE A 147 4.96 -11.12 -9.87
CA PHE A 147 6.30 -11.64 -9.58
C PHE A 147 6.31 -12.87 -8.67
N GLU A 148 5.24 -13.09 -7.89
CA GLU A 148 5.14 -14.24 -6.99
C GLU A 148 4.05 -15.24 -7.39
N ASN A 149 3.38 -15.03 -8.53
CA ASN A 149 2.35 -15.91 -9.09
C ASN A 149 1.16 -16.19 -8.15
N TRP A 150 0.81 -15.20 -7.30
CA TRP A 150 -0.37 -15.32 -6.46
C TRP A 150 -1.64 -15.21 -7.29
N SER A 151 -2.73 -15.84 -6.80
CA SER A 151 -4.06 -15.59 -7.35
C SER A 151 -4.47 -14.14 -7.09
N ILE A 152 -5.34 -13.60 -7.96
CA ILE A 152 -5.93 -12.27 -7.75
C ILE A 152 -6.62 -12.21 -6.39
N ASP A 153 -7.40 -13.24 -6.05
CA ASP A 153 -8.18 -13.29 -4.82
C ASP A 153 -7.29 -13.27 -3.58
N ASP A 154 -6.20 -14.04 -3.55
CA ASP A 154 -5.27 -14.08 -2.41
C ASP A 154 -4.54 -12.75 -2.24
N ALA A 155 -4.07 -12.14 -3.33
CA ALA A 155 -3.38 -10.86 -3.30
C ALA A 155 -4.30 -9.72 -2.83
N VAL A 156 -5.54 -9.68 -3.33
CA VAL A 156 -6.56 -8.71 -2.90
C VAL A 156 -6.98 -8.95 -1.45
N LYS A 157 -7.06 -10.20 -1.02
CA LYS A 157 -7.35 -10.55 0.37
C LYS A 157 -6.24 -10.06 1.31
N GLU A 158 -4.96 -10.28 0.98
CA GLU A 158 -3.83 -9.71 1.74
C GLU A 158 -3.92 -8.19 1.80
N MET A 159 -4.12 -7.52 0.65
CA MET A 159 -4.25 -6.06 0.58
C MET A 159 -5.29 -5.53 1.55
N LYS A 160 -6.46 -6.17 1.61
CA LYS A 160 -7.61 -5.70 2.39
C LYS A 160 -7.57 -6.11 3.86
N GLN A 161 -7.10 -7.33 4.16
CA GLN A 161 -7.22 -7.96 5.47
C GLN A 161 -5.87 -8.17 6.18
N GLY A 162 -4.77 -7.81 5.55
CA GLY A 162 -3.42 -7.99 6.10
C GLY A 162 -3.02 -7.02 7.21
N GLY A 163 -3.95 -6.19 7.70
CA GLY A 163 -3.67 -5.24 8.79
C GLY A 163 -3.00 -3.95 8.34
N TYR A 164 -2.92 -3.69 7.05
CA TYR A 164 -2.22 -2.52 6.46
C TYR A 164 -3.07 -1.25 6.41
N GLY A 165 -4.34 -1.30 6.85
CA GLY A 165 -5.23 -0.15 6.95
C GLY A 165 -5.91 0.26 5.65
N PHE A 166 -6.14 -0.67 4.70
CA PHE A 166 -6.84 -0.40 3.44
C PHE A 166 -8.24 0.18 3.67
N HIS A 167 -8.59 1.25 2.95
CA HIS A 167 -9.87 1.94 3.11
C HIS A 167 -10.92 1.45 2.11
N VAL A 168 -12.10 1.08 2.60
CA VAL A 168 -13.22 0.53 1.80
C VAL A 168 -13.79 1.51 0.76
N ILE A 169 -13.50 2.80 0.91
CA ILE A 169 -13.98 3.86 0.01
C ILE A 169 -13.36 3.77 -1.40
N TRP A 170 -12.16 3.18 -1.54
CA TRP A 170 -11.42 3.16 -2.81
C TRP A 170 -11.88 2.02 -3.74
N LYS A 171 -13.14 2.08 -4.19
CA LYS A 171 -13.69 1.10 -5.14
C LYS A 171 -12.98 1.07 -6.50
N ASN A 172 -12.41 2.21 -6.91
CA ASN A 172 -11.56 2.28 -8.10
C ASN A 172 -10.35 1.35 -8.04
N ILE A 173 -9.80 1.11 -6.83
CA ILE A 173 -8.69 0.16 -6.64
C ILE A 173 -9.18 -1.28 -6.83
N ASP A 174 -10.37 -1.63 -6.33
CA ASP A 174 -10.92 -2.97 -6.50
C ASP A 174 -11.05 -3.35 -7.99
N HIS A 175 -11.43 -2.40 -8.83
CA HIS A 175 -11.62 -2.61 -10.26
C HIS A 175 -10.31 -2.79 -11.06
N LEU A 176 -9.15 -2.61 -10.43
CA LEU A 176 -7.86 -2.84 -11.11
C LEU A 176 -7.50 -4.32 -11.18
N PHE A 177 -8.03 -5.14 -10.28
CA PHE A 177 -7.67 -6.56 -10.14
C PHE A 177 -8.57 -7.46 -10.97
N THR A 178 -8.46 -7.36 -12.28
CA THR A 178 -9.14 -8.23 -13.24
C THR A 178 -8.14 -9.06 -14.03
N PRO A 179 -8.50 -10.27 -14.50
CA PRO A 179 -7.63 -11.09 -15.36
C PRO A 179 -7.12 -10.32 -16.58
N GLU A 180 -7.96 -9.45 -17.15
CA GLU A 180 -7.61 -8.63 -18.30
C GLU A 180 -6.50 -7.61 -17.97
N ASN A 181 -6.62 -6.87 -16.87
CA ASN A 181 -5.61 -5.90 -16.46
C ASN A 181 -4.28 -6.57 -16.09
N VAL A 182 -4.34 -7.71 -15.39
CA VAL A 182 -3.16 -8.51 -15.04
C VAL A 182 -2.44 -8.97 -16.31
N LYS A 183 -3.17 -9.59 -17.24
CA LYS A 183 -2.61 -10.05 -18.52
C LYS A 183 -1.98 -8.90 -19.32
N TRP A 184 -2.65 -7.76 -19.36
CA TRP A 184 -2.13 -6.57 -20.04
C TRP A 184 -0.81 -6.11 -19.43
N ILE A 185 -0.72 -6.01 -18.09
CA ILE A 185 0.52 -5.62 -17.38
C ILE A 185 1.64 -6.64 -17.67
N GLN A 186 1.36 -7.94 -17.62
CA GLN A 186 2.33 -9.00 -17.94
C GLN A 186 2.89 -8.86 -19.35
N GLN A 187 2.02 -8.60 -20.34
CA GLN A 187 2.43 -8.40 -21.73
C GLN A 187 3.32 -7.17 -21.91
N GLN A 188 2.99 -6.05 -21.23
CA GLN A 188 3.80 -4.84 -21.31
C GLN A 188 5.18 -5.00 -20.63
N LEU A 189 5.27 -5.78 -19.55
CA LEU A 189 6.54 -6.08 -18.87
C LEU A 189 7.43 -7.00 -19.71
N SER A 190 6.84 -7.95 -20.45
CA SER A 190 7.58 -8.91 -21.29
C SER A 190 8.07 -8.29 -22.61
N ASN A 191 7.35 -7.26 -23.10
CA ASN A 191 7.67 -6.56 -24.33
C ASN A 191 7.76 -5.05 -24.02
N PRO A 192 8.82 -4.59 -23.36
CA PRO A 192 8.99 -3.15 -23.15
C PRO A 192 9.12 -2.51 -24.54
N SER A 193 8.05 -1.84 -24.97
CA SER A 193 8.08 -1.03 -26.20
C SER A 193 9.18 0.01 -26.01
N GLY A 194 10.18 -0.03 -26.87
CA GLY A 194 11.31 0.89 -26.88
C GLY A 194 10.91 2.36 -26.96
#